data_5356976bd45a148453d893264d6b9039
#
_entry.id   5356976bd45a148453d893264d6b9039
#
_cell.length_a   1.000
_cell.length_b   1.000
_cell.length_c   1.000
_cell.angle_alpha   90.00
_cell.angle_beta   90.00
_cell.angle_gamma   90.00
#
_symmetry.space_group_name_H-M   'P 1'
#
loop_
_entity.id
_entity.type
_entity.pdbx_description
1 polymer ?
#
loop_
_entity_poly.entity_id
_entity_poly.type
_entity_poly.pdbx_seq_one_letter_code
_entity_poly.pdbx_strand_id
1 'polypeptide(L)'
;LQTYKKEIPLLFETNQMLIASNGRYSRVGSLTAGWDRFMPWRSMSHEEVDTEMELEFMLNGLFNKSMFVEYILDFTLFQNKRDGVVKIIAGYHQYHAAKASLQRTIEEVSQSGRGKIGVIWHTQGSGKSLTMTFLTGLIARNKSLNNPTVIVVTDRKDLDGQLFTTFDASKEYLRQEPVRIEDKNNLISQLSGKKYGGVIFSTIQKFLPKEKNSKMELLSDRTNIIIMADEAHRSQYDMLDGFAAHLNDAFPNASFIGFTGTPISFEDIDTRGVFGDDISIYDLKKSIEDNSTVNLYYDKQVRQLVTKNAAETIDAAFEAATESEEVAVTERAKRRWSRLQSCLLYTSD
;
A
#
# COMPACT_ATOMS: atom_id res chain seq x y z
N LEU A 1 -17.30 -25.34 -10.51
CA LEU A 1 -17.49 -24.91 -9.12
C LEU A 1 -18.71 -24.00 -8.98
N GLN A 2 -18.86 -22.94 -9.79
CA GLN A 2 -20.01 -22.02 -9.72
C GLN A 2 -21.34 -22.70 -10.00
N THR A 3 -21.36 -23.68 -10.91
CA THR A 3 -22.55 -24.53 -11.19
C THR A 3 -22.95 -25.29 -9.94
N TYR A 4 -22.01 -25.97 -9.28
CA TYR A 4 -22.30 -26.73 -8.06
C TYR A 4 -22.80 -25.84 -6.91
N LYS A 5 -22.26 -24.61 -6.76
CA LYS A 5 -22.78 -23.68 -5.77
C LYS A 5 -24.25 -23.31 -5.98
N LYS A 6 -24.71 -23.28 -7.24
CA LYS A 6 -26.11 -22.99 -7.58
C LYS A 6 -27.00 -24.21 -7.43
N GLU A 7 -26.52 -25.37 -7.85
CA GLU A 7 -27.32 -26.60 -7.89
C GLU A 7 -27.39 -27.32 -6.53
N ILE A 8 -26.30 -27.24 -5.75
CA ILE A 8 -26.19 -27.94 -4.46
C ILE A 8 -25.68 -26.97 -3.40
N PRO A 9 -26.39 -25.88 -3.05
CA PRO A 9 -25.93 -24.87 -2.11
C PRO A 9 -25.59 -25.41 -0.72
N LEU A 10 -26.38 -26.39 -0.24
CA LEU A 10 -26.17 -27.04 1.06
C LEU A 10 -24.77 -27.66 1.23
N LEU A 11 -24.16 -28.13 0.13
CA LEU A 11 -22.80 -28.68 0.16
C LEU A 11 -21.74 -27.61 0.59
N PHE A 12 -22.02 -26.34 0.38
CA PHE A 12 -21.09 -25.25 0.59
C PHE A 12 -21.36 -24.41 1.84
N GLU A 13 -22.50 -24.63 2.49
CA GLU A 13 -23.00 -23.78 3.58
C GLU A 13 -22.03 -23.73 4.78
N THR A 14 -21.36 -24.84 5.07
CA THR A 14 -20.41 -24.96 6.18
C THR A 14 -18.95 -24.79 5.76
N ASN A 15 -18.69 -24.52 4.47
CA ASN A 15 -17.33 -24.44 3.96
C ASN A 15 -16.64 -23.13 4.35
N GLN A 16 -15.54 -23.26 5.05
CA GLN A 16 -14.72 -22.10 5.42
C GLN A 16 -13.96 -21.54 4.22
N MET A 17 -13.44 -22.42 3.38
CA MET A 17 -12.75 -22.09 2.14
C MET A 17 -12.98 -23.19 1.11
N LEU A 18 -12.65 -22.92 -0.13
CA LEU A 18 -12.73 -23.86 -1.24
C LEU A 18 -11.35 -24.08 -1.83
N ILE A 19 -11.04 -25.33 -2.15
CA ILE A 19 -9.78 -25.72 -2.78
C ILE A 19 -10.10 -26.40 -4.10
N ALA A 20 -9.35 -26.00 -5.12
CA ALA A 20 -9.33 -26.65 -6.42
C ALA A 20 -7.89 -27.12 -6.69
N SER A 21 -7.73 -28.43 -6.92
CA SER A 21 -6.43 -29.02 -7.19
C SER A 21 -6.53 -30.15 -8.21
N ASN A 22 -5.48 -30.31 -9.00
CA ASN A 22 -5.22 -31.47 -9.86
C ASN A 22 -3.95 -32.22 -9.41
N GLY A 23 -3.47 -31.97 -8.18
CA GLY A 23 -2.22 -32.51 -7.65
C GLY A 23 -1.05 -31.58 -7.90
N ARG A 24 -0.78 -31.23 -9.13
CA ARG A 24 0.33 -30.33 -9.52
C ARG A 24 0.02 -28.88 -9.17
N TYR A 25 -1.15 -28.38 -9.54
CA TYR A 25 -1.60 -27.03 -9.25
C TYR A 25 -2.68 -27.07 -8.17
N SER A 26 -2.59 -26.15 -7.21
CA SER A 26 -3.57 -26.01 -6.14
C SER A 26 -3.90 -24.55 -5.91
N ARG A 27 -5.18 -24.26 -5.76
CA ARG A 27 -5.70 -22.91 -5.53
C ARG A 27 -6.70 -22.94 -4.38
N VAL A 28 -6.61 -21.93 -3.53
CA VAL A 28 -7.55 -21.71 -2.42
C VAL A 28 -8.29 -20.39 -2.60
N GLY A 29 -9.57 -20.39 -2.33
CA GLY A 29 -10.42 -19.21 -2.41
C GLY A 29 -11.56 -19.25 -1.41
N SER A 30 -12.22 -18.11 -1.19
CA SER A 30 -13.40 -18.05 -0.33
C SER A 30 -14.64 -18.57 -1.06
N LEU A 31 -15.70 -18.82 -0.29
CA LEU A 31 -16.99 -19.26 -0.85
C LEU A 31 -17.57 -18.25 -1.85
N THR A 32 -17.39 -16.95 -1.61
CA THR A 32 -17.93 -15.88 -2.45
C THR A 32 -16.98 -15.44 -3.57
N ALA A 33 -15.76 -15.99 -3.60
CA ALA A 33 -14.73 -15.61 -4.57
C ALA A 33 -15.07 -16.10 -6.00
N GLY A 34 -14.80 -15.27 -7.00
CA GLY A 34 -14.61 -15.68 -8.38
C GLY A 34 -13.30 -16.43 -8.57
N TRP A 35 -13.12 -17.07 -9.72
CA TRP A 35 -11.87 -17.83 -10.00
C TRP A 35 -10.61 -16.97 -9.99
N ASP A 36 -10.72 -15.73 -10.39
CA ASP A 36 -9.67 -14.70 -10.36
C ASP A 36 -9.12 -14.42 -8.95
N ARG A 37 -9.83 -14.85 -7.90
CA ARG A 37 -9.43 -14.71 -6.51
C ARG A 37 -8.96 -16.03 -5.87
N PHE A 38 -8.84 -17.09 -6.65
CA PHE A 38 -8.27 -18.33 -6.19
C PHE A 38 -6.75 -18.28 -6.35
N MET A 39 -6.04 -18.27 -5.24
CA MET A 39 -4.59 -18.08 -5.17
C MET A 39 -3.87 -19.38 -4.82
N PRO A 40 -2.62 -19.57 -5.27
CA PRO A 40 -1.76 -20.63 -4.75
C PRO A 40 -1.44 -20.37 -3.28
N TRP A 41 -0.96 -21.39 -2.58
CA TRP A 41 -0.32 -21.23 -1.28
C TRP A 41 1.17 -21.47 -1.44
N ARG A 42 2.01 -20.47 -1.14
CA ARG A 42 3.47 -20.53 -1.29
C ARG A 42 4.18 -20.05 -0.04
N SER A 43 5.46 -20.42 0.11
CA SER A 43 6.35 -19.81 1.09
C SER A 43 6.86 -18.46 0.58
N MET A 44 7.17 -17.54 1.49
CA MET A 44 7.87 -16.30 1.15
C MET A 44 9.40 -16.43 1.24
N SER A 45 9.91 -17.57 1.70
CA SER A 45 11.35 -17.84 1.67
C SER A 45 11.85 -17.81 0.22
N HIS A 46 12.98 -17.15 0.00
CA HIS A 46 13.61 -17.01 -1.31
C HIS A 46 14.21 -18.32 -1.85
N GLU A 47 14.22 -19.37 -1.07
CA GLU A 47 14.54 -20.69 -1.56
C GLU A 47 13.41 -21.12 -2.49
N GLU A 48 13.67 -21.06 -3.78
CA GLU A 48 12.89 -21.74 -4.80
C GLU A 48 12.99 -23.25 -4.47
N VAL A 49 12.12 -23.69 -3.60
CA VAL A 49 11.89 -25.11 -3.45
C VAL A 49 11.11 -25.47 -4.71
N ASP A 50 11.84 -26.01 -5.67
CA ASP A 50 11.34 -26.57 -6.92
C ASP A 50 10.47 -27.80 -6.56
N THR A 51 9.30 -27.54 -5.97
CA THR A 51 8.35 -28.57 -5.66
C THR A 51 7.39 -28.67 -6.80
N GLU A 52 7.45 -29.77 -7.49
CA GLU A 52 6.57 -30.12 -8.58
C GLU A 52 5.08 -30.16 -8.17
N MET A 53 4.76 -30.08 -6.86
CA MET A 53 3.41 -30.29 -6.31
C MET A 53 2.96 -29.16 -5.38
N GLU A 54 2.25 -28.17 -5.91
CA GLU A 54 1.65 -27.08 -5.11
C GLU A 54 0.69 -27.59 -4.01
N LEU A 55 0.10 -28.79 -4.19
CA LEU A 55 -0.78 -29.38 -3.20
C LEU A 55 -0.03 -29.72 -1.91
N GLU A 56 1.20 -30.23 -2.00
CA GLU A 56 2.01 -30.56 -0.84
C GLU A 56 2.36 -29.30 -0.03
N PHE A 57 2.71 -28.21 -0.70
CA PHE A 57 2.91 -26.91 -0.05
C PHE A 57 1.68 -26.42 0.68
N MET A 58 0.54 -26.54 0.04
CA MET A 58 -0.73 -26.13 0.64
C MET A 58 -1.06 -26.98 1.88
N LEU A 59 -0.83 -28.29 1.80
CA LEU A 59 -1.09 -29.19 2.93
C LEU A 59 -0.13 -28.96 4.09
N ASN A 60 1.16 -28.84 3.83
CA ASN A 60 2.17 -28.63 4.87
C ASN A 60 2.14 -27.19 5.44
N GLY A 61 1.79 -26.21 4.62
CA GLY A 61 1.65 -24.81 5.01
C GLY A 61 0.26 -24.50 5.58
N LEU A 62 -0.67 -24.12 4.73
CA LEU A 62 -2.00 -23.64 5.14
C LEU A 62 -2.76 -24.61 6.07
N PHE A 63 -2.64 -25.93 5.85
CA PHE A 63 -3.30 -26.94 6.66
C PHE A 63 -2.50 -27.45 7.86
N ASN A 64 -1.35 -26.85 8.16
CA ASN A 64 -0.76 -26.99 9.47
C ASN A 64 -1.77 -26.54 10.54
N LYS A 65 -2.01 -27.35 11.55
CA LYS A 65 -3.11 -27.14 12.52
C LYS A 65 -3.11 -25.75 13.15
N SER A 66 -1.94 -25.27 13.58
CA SER A 66 -1.80 -23.95 14.22
C SER A 66 -2.04 -22.84 13.22
N MET A 67 -1.43 -22.93 12.03
CA MET A 67 -1.59 -21.95 10.95
C MET A 67 -3.04 -21.92 10.45
N PHE A 68 -3.68 -23.08 10.31
CA PHE A 68 -5.05 -23.17 9.82
C PHE A 68 -6.05 -22.47 10.75
N VAL A 69 -5.93 -22.72 12.06
CA VAL A 69 -6.79 -22.07 13.06
C VAL A 69 -6.56 -20.56 13.06
N GLU A 70 -5.32 -20.12 13.07
CA GLU A 70 -4.97 -18.72 12.99
C GLU A 70 -5.50 -18.07 11.69
N TYR A 71 -5.33 -18.76 10.57
CA TYR A 71 -5.79 -18.26 9.28
C TYR A 71 -7.30 -18.05 9.23
N ILE A 72 -8.06 -18.98 9.82
CA ILE A 72 -9.53 -18.84 9.93
C ILE A 72 -9.91 -17.66 10.82
N LEU A 73 -9.25 -17.49 11.96
CA LEU A 73 -9.61 -16.49 12.97
C LEU A 73 -9.15 -15.08 12.60
N ASP A 74 -7.94 -14.96 12.04
CA ASP A 74 -7.26 -13.69 11.89
C ASP A 74 -7.10 -13.24 10.43
N PHE A 75 -7.27 -14.14 9.46
CA PHE A 75 -7.06 -13.84 8.03
C PHE A 75 -8.30 -14.12 7.17
N THR A 76 -9.44 -14.17 7.81
CA THR A 76 -10.76 -14.22 7.17
C THR A 76 -11.57 -13.02 7.63
N LEU A 77 -12.13 -12.27 6.70
CA LEU A 77 -13.01 -11.15 7.00
C LEU A 77 -14.26 -11.17 6.12
N PHE A 78 -15.29 -10.49 6.59
CA PHE A 78 -16.55 -10.32 5.89
C PHE A 78 -16.75 -8.85 5.59
N GLN A 79 -17.08 -8.54 4.35
CA GLN A 79 -17.41 -7.18 3.93
C GLN A 79 -18.88 -7.10 3.53
N ASN A 80 -19.58 -6.16 4.11
CA ASN A 80 -20.95 -5.82 3.71
C ASN A 80 -20.89 -4.96 2.45
N LYS A 81 -21.31 -5.50 1.32
CA LYS A 81 -21.43 -4.80 0.03
C LYS A 81 -22.90 -4.65 -0.36
N ARG A 82 -23.19 -3.81 -1.36
CA ARG A 82 -24.55 -3.57 -1.83
C ARG A 82 -25.29 -4.87 -2.24
N ASP A 83 -24.53 -5.82 -2.80
CA ASP A 83 -25.07 -7.09 -3.33
C ASP A 83 -24.99 -8.24 -2.31
N GLY A 84 -24.70 -7.95 -1.05
CA GLY A 84 -24.62 -8.93 0.02
C GLY A 84 -23.25 -9.01 0.70
N VAL A 85 -23.11 -9.98 1.59
CA VAL A 85 -21.87 -10.21 2.34
C VAL A 85 -20.87 -10.96 1.48
N VAL A 86 -19.66 -10.39 1.38
CA VAL A 86 -18.53 -11.02 0.69
C VAL A 86 -17.54 -11.53 1.72
N LYS A 87 -17.24 -12.82 1.67
CA LYS A 87 -16.21 -13.46 2.46
C LYS A 87 -14.87 -13.32 1.75
N ILE A 88 -13.88 -12.77 2.43
CA ILE A 88 -12.52 -12.56 1.92
C ILE A 88 -11.55 -13.33 2.81
N ILE A 89 -10.66 -14.08 2.19
CA ILE A 89 -9.52 -14.74 2.83
C ILE A 89 -8.23 -14.14 2.29
N ALA A 90 -7.20 -14.06 3.11
CA ALA A 90 -5.90 -13.50 2.72
C ALA A 90 -5.19 -14.41 1.70
N GLY A 91 -4.56 -13.83 0.69
CA GLY A 91 -3.55 -14.54 -0.08
C GLY A 91 -2.33 -14.86 0.77
N TYR A 92 -1.53 -15.86 0.38
CA TYR A 92 -0.34 -16.25 1.14
C TYR A 92 0.63 -15.07 1.38
N HIS A 93 0.84 -14.22 0.35
CA HIS A 93 1.68 -13.03 0.46
C HIS A 93 1.15 -12.01 1.47
N GLN A 94 -0.18 -11.86 1.57
CA GLN A 94 -0.83 -10.98 2.55
C GLN A 94 -0.71 -11.55 3.96
N TYR A 95 -0.89 -12.87 4.12
CA TYR A 95 -0.72 -13.57 5.39
C TYR A 95 0.70 -13.39 5.94
N HIS A 96 1.71 -13.75 5.15
CA HIS A 96 3.10 -13.65 5.58
C HIS A 96 3.53 -12.20 5.84
N ALA A 97 3.14 -11.26 4.96
CA ALA A 97 3.44 -9.85 5.14
C ALA A 97 2.85 -9.29 6.43
N ALA A 98 1.57 -9.55 6.70
CA ALA A 98 0.91 -9.05 7.90
C ALA A 98 1.48 -9.68 9.18
N LYS A 99 1.82 -10.97 9.16
CA LYS A 99 2.46 -11.67 10.29
C LYS A 99 3.84 -11.10 10.60
N ALA A 100 4.70 -11.00 9.59
CA ALA A 100 6.05 -10.46 9.77
C ALA A 100 6.00 -9.00 10.23
N SER A 101 5.06 -8.20 9.69
CA SER A 101 4.87 -6.81 10.10
C SER A 101 4.38 -6.69 11.54
N LEU A 102 3.47 -7.55 11.97
CA LEU A 102 3.03 -7.58 13.38
C LEU A 102 4.20 -7.88 14.30
N GLN A 103 5.01 -8.89 13.99
CA GLN A 103 6.16 -9.24 14.79
C GLN A 103 7.16 -8.08 14.92
N ARG A 104 7.51 -7.44 13.79
CA ARG A 104 8.37 -6.24 13.78
C ARG A 104 7.74 -5.09 14.57
N THR A 105 6.43 -4.89 14.45
CA THR A 105 5.72 -3.85 15.21
C THR A 105 5.82 -4.08 16.72
N ILE A 106 5.68 -5.32 17.18
CA ILE A 106 5.81 -5.66 18.60
C ILE A 106 7.23 -5.40 19.10
N GLU A 107 8.23 -5.77 18.31
CA GLU A 107 9.65 -5.55 18.64
C GLU A 107 9.98 -4.07 18.76
N GLU A 108 9.60 -3.27 17.75
CA GLU A 108 9.91 -1.84 17.69
C GLU A 108 9.18 -1.02 18.76
N VAL A 109 7.89 -1.29 18.98
CA VAL A 109 7.11 -0.59 20.00
C VAL A 109 7.60 -0.92 21.42
N SER A 110 8.08 -2.15 21.65
CA SER A 110 8.59 -2.56 22.95
C SER A 110 9.95 -1.95 23.33
N GLN A 111 10.79 -1.63 22.32
CA GLN A 111 12.16 -1.19 22.57
C GLN A 111 12.27 0.30 22.89
N SER A 112 11.59 1.17 22.18
CA SER A 112 11.76 2.62 22.37
C SER A 112 10.55 3.48 21.99
N GLY A 113 9.53 2.90 21.37
CA GLY A 113 8.42 3.65 20.81
C GLY A 113 8.76 4.53 19.60
N ARG A 114 9.99 4.50 19.10
CA ARG A 114 10.44 5.26 17.94
C ARG A 114 11.00 4.32 16.91
N GLY A 115 10.10 3.53 16.26
CA GLY A 115 10.52 2.42 15.44
C GLY A 115 10.27 2.60 13.96
N LYS A 116 11.24 2.15 13.17
CA LYS A 116 11.10 1.89 11.75
C LYS A 116 10.71 0.44 11.58
N ILE A 117 9.40 0.17 11.45
CA ILE A 117 8.89 -1.20 11.36
C ILE A 117 9.39 -1.87 10.08
N GLY A 118 9.28 -1.17 8.94
CA GLY A 118 9.78 -1.64 7.66
C GLY A 118 8.87 -1.29 6.48
N VAL A 119 9.18 -1.88 5.33
CA VAL A 119 8.48 -1.66 4.07
C VAL A 119 7.82 -2.94 3.57
N ILE A 120 6.57 -2.84 3.16
CA ILE A 120 5.86 -3.88 2.40
C ILE A 120 5.85 -3.45 0.93
N TRP A 121 6.69 -4.14 0.14
CA TRP A 121 6.75 -3.94 -1.29
C TRP A 121 5.86 -4.97 -2.00
N HIS A 122 4.64 -4.59 -2.25
CA HIS A 122 3.68 -5.40 -3.00
C HIS A 122 3.24 -4.64 -4.25
N THR A 123 3.33 -5.28 -5.42
CA THR A 123 2.97 -4.66 -6.70
C THR A 123 1.55 -4.10 -6.71
N GLN A 124 1.27 -3.18 -7.60
CA GLN A 124 -0.07 -2.63 -7.76
C GLN A 124 -1.05 -3.73 -8.19
N GLY A 125 -2.25 -3.75 -7.61
CA GLY A 125 -3.25 -4.79 -7.86
C GLY A 125 -3.14 -6.04 -6.96
N SER A 126 -2.06 -6.21 -6.18
CA SER A 126 -1.85 -7.37 -5.28
C SER A 126 -2.73 -7.37 -4.02
N GLY A 127 -3.54 -6.34 -3.82
CA GLY A 127 -4.42 -6.23 -2.66
C GLY A 127 -3.77 -5.62 -1.42
N LYS A 128 -2.85 -4.66 -1.57
CA LYS A 128 -2.22 -3.92 -0.45
C LYS A 128 -3.23 -3.42 0.59
N SER A 129 -4.36 -2.88 0.15
CA SER A 129 -5.42 -2.39 1.06
C SER A 129 -5.94 -3.48 2.00
N LEU A 130 -6.06 -4.72 1.52
CA LEU A 130 -6.45 -5.86 2.36
C LEU A 130 -5.31 -6.26 3.31
N THR A 131 -4.05 -6.23 2.86
CA THR A 131 -2.89 -6.48 3.73
C THR A 131 -2.86 -5.47 4.87
N MET A 132 -3.07 -4.18 4.59
CA MET A 132 -3.18 -3.13 5.61
C MET A 132 -4.36 -3.38 6.57
N THR A 133 -5.51 -3.81 6.06
CA THR A 133 -6.70 -4.15 6.86
C THR A 133 -6.41 -5.33 7.79
N PHE A 134 -5.81 -6.42 7.28
CA PHE A 134 -5.43 -7.58 8.09
C PHE A 134 -4.43 -7.17 9.18
N LEU A 135 -3.37 -6.47 8.81
CA LEU A 135 -2.37 -5.99 9.77
C LEU A 135 -2.99 -5.09 10.85
N THR A 136 -3.85 -4.16 10.46
CA THR A 136 -4.55 -3.27 11.42
C THR A 136 -5.39 -4.07 12.41
N GLY A 137 -6.12 -5.08 11.93
CA GLY A 137 -6.90 -5.96 12.80
C GLY A 137 -6.04 -6.78 13.76
N LEU A 138 -4.89 -7.27 13.31
CA LEU A 138 -3.91 -7.99 14.15
C LEU A 138 -3.33 -7.05 15.22
N ILE A 139 -2.91 -5.86 14.83
CA ILE A 139 -2.38 -4.82 15.72
C ILE A 139 -3.40 -4.44 16.79
N ALA A 140 -4.64 -4.18 16.39
CA ALA A 140 -5.71 -3.77 17.31
C ALA A 140 -6.05 -4.84 18.36
N ARG A 141 -5.92 -6.13 18.01
CA ARG A 141 -6.19 -7.26 18.91
C ARG A 141 -4.99 -7.67 19.75
N ASN A 142 -3.79 -7.20 19.43
CA ASN A 142 -2.57 -7.60 20.14
C ASN A 142 -2.44 -6.89 21.48
N LYS A 143 -2.46 -7.68 22.55
CA LYS A 143 -2.42 -7.16 23.93
C LYS A 143 -1.09 -6.47 24.27
N SER A 144 0.02 -6.90 23.66
CA SER A 144 1.36 -6.32 23.92
C SER A 144 1.48 -4.88 23.45
N LEU A 145 0.64 -4.47 22.48
CA LEU A 145 0.64 -3.12 21.91
C LEU A 145 -0.25 -2.11 22.66
N ASN A 146 -0.90 -2.55 23.76
CA ASN A 146 -1.69 -1.66 24.63
C ASN A 146 -2.76 -0.84 23.90
N ASN A 147 -3.55 -1.50 23.05
CA ASN A 147 -4.60 -0.88 22.23
C ASN A 147 -4.10 0.36 21.45
N PRO A 148 -3.25 0.17 20.45
CA PRO A 148 -2.59 1.25 19.74
C PRO A 148 -3.56 2.04 18.88
N THR A 149 -3.21 3.29 18.58
CA THR A 149 -3.85 4.08 17.53
C THR A 149 -3.13 3.83 16.21
N VAL A 150 -3.87 3.42 15.19
CA VAL A 150 -3.34 3.26 13.83
C VAL A 150 -3.73 4.47 13.00
N ILE A 151 -2.75 5.18 12.45
CA ILE A 151 -2.96 6.32 11.55
C ILE A 151 -2.56 5.88 10.14
N VAL A 152 -3.55 5.81 9.25
CA VAL A 152 -3.33 5.51 7.84
C VAL A 152 -3.18 6.83 7.09
N VAL A 153 -2.03 7.01 6.45
CA VAL A 153 -1.69 8.23 5.70
C VAL A 153 -1.63 7.92 4.22
N THR A 154 -2.37 8.70 3.43
CA THR A 154 -2.43 8.58 1.97
C THR A 154 -1.96 9.87 1.30
N ASP A 155 -1.42 9.77 0.07
CA ASP A 155 -0.97 10.93 -0.70
C ASP A 155 -2.16 11.69 -1.34
N ARG A 156 -3.16 10.98 -1.85
CA ARG A 156 -4.26 11.57 -2.62
C ARG A 156 -5.63 11.32 -2.00
N LYS A 157 -6.48 12.33 -2.09
CA LYS A 157 -7.87 12.25 -1.62
C LYS A 157 -8.68 11.13 -2.29
N ASP A 158 -8.43 10.84 -3.57
CA ASP A 158 -9.15 9.81 -4.32
C ASP A 158 -8.75 8.40 -3.88
N LEU A 159 -7.45 8.16 -3.63
CA LEU A 159 -6.94 6.89 -3.11
C LEU A 159 -7.36 6.68 -1.65
N ASP A 160 -7.39 7.76 -0.85
CA ASP A 160 -7.93 7.76 0.50
C ASP A 160 -9.37 7.23 0.54
N GLY A 161 -10.21 7.61 -0.46
CA GLY A 161 -11.59 7.14 -0.57
C GLY A 161 -11.70 5.63 -0.78
N GLN A 162 -10.90 5.02 -1.66
CA GLN A 162 -10.93 3.57 -1.92
C GLN A 162 -10.40 2.75 -0.73
N LEU A 163 -9.27 3.20 -0.17
CA LEU A 163 -8.66 2.55 0.98
C LEU A 163 -9.59 2.64 2.20
N PHE A 164 -10.12 3.82 2.49
CA PHE A 164 -11.10 4.04 3.55
C PHE A 164 -12.32 3.14 3.40
N THR A 165 -12.91 3.04 2.19
CA THR A 165 -14.06 2.17 1.91
C THR A 165 -13.76 0.70 2.22
N THR A 166 -12.52 0.23 1.95
CA THR A 166 -12.11 -1.14 2.26
C THR A 166 -12.08 -1.38 3.76
N PHE A 167 -11.57 -0.42 4.54
CA PHE A 167 -11.53 -0.51 5.99
C PHE A 167 -12.92 -0.39 6.62
N ASP A 168 -13.73 0.55 6.15
CA ASP A 168 -15.10 0.75 6.65
C ASP A 168 -15.97 -0.50 6.40
N ALA A 169 -15.87 -1.08 5.19
CA ALA A 169 -16.53 -2.36 4.88
C ALA A 169 -16.05 -3.53 5.77
N SER A 170 -14.89 -3.38 6.43
CA SER A 170 -14.27 -4.41 7.28
C SER A 170 -14.31 -4.03 8.77
N LYS A 171 -15.12 -3.07 9.19
CA LYS A 171 -15.17 -2.55 10.57
C LYS A 171 -15.45 -3.61 11.64
N GLU A 172 -16.24 -4.62 11.33
CA GLU A 172 -16.51 -5.75 12.23
C GLU A 172 -15.23 -6.55 12.52
N TYR A 173 -14.41 -6.78 11.49
CA TYR A 173 -13.11 -7.42 11.63
C TYR A 173 -12.14 -6.56 12.44
N LEU A 174 -12.13 -5.26 12.21
CA LEU A 174 -11.31 -4.29 12.94
C LEU A 174 -11.80 -4.08 14.39
N ARG A 175 -13.05 -4.42 14.69
CA ARG A 175 -13.75 -4.17 15.97
C ARG A 175 -13.77 -2.71 16.38
N GLN A 176 -13.69 -1.82 15.40
CA GLN A 176 -13.75 -0.36 15.59
C GLN A 176 -14.10 0.31 14.26
N GLU A 177 -14.68 1.50 14.35
CA GLU A 177 -15.05 2.30 13.19
C GLU A 177 -13.83 3.14 12.75
N PRO A 178 -13.40 3.03 11.49
CA PRO A 178 -12.41 3.92 10.94
C PRO A 178 -12.93 5.36 10.88
N VAL A 179 -12.10 6.31 11.28
CA VAL A 179 -12.46 7.73 11.29
C VAL A 179 -11.66 8.46 10.21
N ARG A 180 -12.36 9.13 9.31
CA ARG A 180 -11.71 9.97 8.31
C ARG A 180 -11.58 11.40 8.81
N ILE A 181 -10.37 11.92 8.79
CA ILE A 181 -10.08 13.28 9.21
C ILE A 181 -10.40 14.24 8.07
N GLU A 182 -11.21 15.25 8.34
CA GLU A 182 -11.56 16.28 7.36
C GLU A 182 -10.56 17.43 7.36
N ASP A 183 -10.16 17.89 8.53
CA ASP A 183 -9.25 19.01 8.72
C ASP A 183 -8.28 18.79 9.90
N LYS A 184 -7.33 19.73 10.07
CA LYS A 184 -6.31 19.66 11.12
C LYS A 184 -6.91 19.76 12.54
N ASN A 185 -7.97 20.52 12.74
CA ASN A 185 -8.61 20.68 14.05
C ASN A 185 -9.31 19.38 14.46
N ASN A 186 -9.94 18.71 13.48
CA ASN A 186 -10.52 17.38 13.67
C ASN A 186 -9.43 16.35 14.04
N LEU A 187 -8.25 16.39 13.39
CA LEU A 187 -7.11 15.52 13.74
C LEU A 187 -6.69 15.75 15.20
N ILE A 188 -6.49 16.99 15.62
CA ILE A 188 -6.12 17.35 16.99
C ILE A 188 -7.17 16.83 17.97
N SER A 189 -8.44 17.07 17.71
CA SER A 189 -9.54 16.64 18.60
C SER A 189 -9.63 15.11 18.74
N GLN A 190 -9.41 14.38 17.66
CA GLN A 190 -9.41 12.90 17.68
C GLN A 190 -8.21 12.32 18.44
N LEU A 191 -7.07 12.99 18.43
CA LEU A 191 -5.86 12.56 19.13
C LEU A 191 -5.83 13.01 20.59
N SER A 192 -6.21 14.24 20.89
CA SER A 192 -6.20 14.78 22.26
C SER A 192 -7.25 14.18 23.17
N GLY A 193 -8.39 13.73 22.61
CA GLY A 193 -9.47 13.09 23.35
C GLY A 193 -9.31 11.59 23.60
N LYS A 194 -8.46 10.91 22.83
CA LYS A 194 -8.29 9.45 22.90
C LYS A 194 -6.93 9.08 23.48
N LYS A 195 -6.95 8.44 24.65
CA LYS A 195 -5.72 7.86 25.23
C LYS A 195 -5.31 6.53 24.58
N TYR A 196 -6.25 5.83 23.93
CA TYR A 196 -6.04 4.47 23.40
C TYR A 196 -6.93 4.20 22.19
N GLY A 197 -6.45 3.32 21.30
CA GLY A 197 -7.21 2.78 20.18
C GLY A 197 -7.54 3.78 19.07
N GLY A 198 -8.23 3.30 18.06
CA GLY A 198 -8.69 4.06 16.92
C GLY A 198 -7.93 3.78 15.64
N VAL A 199 -8.67 3.77 14.53
CA VAL A 199 -8.13 3.76 13.17
C VAL A 199 -8.48 5.09 12.54
N ILE A 200 -7.48 5.87 12.20
CA ILE A 200 -7.61 7.24 11.72
C ILE A 200 -7.06 7.34 10.31
N PHE A 201 -7.84 7.87 9.38
CA PHE A 201 -7.44 8.14 8.01
C PHE A 201 -7.15 9.62 7.81
N SER A 202 -6.00 9.92 7.26
CA SER A 202 -5.59 11.29 6.98
C SER A 202 -4.75 11.36 5.70
N THR A 203 -4.79 12.50 5.03
CA THR A 203 -3.89 12.78 3.92
C THR A 203 -2.64 13.50 4.40
N ILE A 204 -1.54 13.31 3.67
CA ILE A 204 -0.23 13.91 3.93
C ILE A 204 -0.33 15.42 4.19
N GLN A 205 -1.15 16.12 3.41
CA GLN A 205 -1.28 17.57 3.45
C GLN A 205 -1.73 18.12 4.81
N LYS A 206 -2.38 17.29 5.64
CA LYS A 206 -2.86 17.71 6.96
C LYS A 206 -1.76 17.76 8.02
N PHE A 207 -0.61 17.14 7.72
CA PHE A 207 0.59 17.17 8.56
C PHE A 207 1.63 18.23 8.13
N LEU A 208 1.25 19.10 7.18
CA LEU A 208 2.12 20.20 6.79
C LEU A 208 1.95 21.39 7.76
N PRO A 209 3.04 22.06 8.14
CA PRO A 209 2.97 23.27 8.94
C PRO A 209 2.28 24.39 8.15
N LYS A 210 1.72 25.37 8.86
CA LYS A 210 1.03 26.52 8.24
C LYS A 210 1.99 27.45 7.51
N GLU A 211 3.23 27.56 7.98
CA GLU A 211 4.28 28.40 7.41
C GLU A 211 5.39 27.53 6.82
N LYS A 212 5.89 27.90 5.63
CA LYS A 212 7.06 27.25 5.04
C LYS A 212 8.25 27.34 6.01
N ASN A 213 8.93 26.20 6.23
CA ASN A 213 10.09 26.05 7.12
C ASN A 213 9.78 26.12 8.63
N SER A 214 8.54 26.08 9.07
CA SER A 214 8.21 25.90 10.48
C SER A 214 8.14 24.41 10.85
N LYS A 215 8.41 24.10 12.12
CA LYS A 215 8.21 22.75 12.66
C LYS A 215 6.71 22.45 12.80
N MET A 216 6.37 21.19 12.64
CA MET A 216 5.01 20.74 12.94
C MET A 216 4.78 20.77 14.45
N GLU A 217 3.58 21.17 14.83
CA GLU A 217 3.14 21.13 16.23
C GLU A 217 3.05 19.68 16.73
N LEU A 218 3.50 19.45 17.99
CA LEU A 218 3.35 18.16 18.65
C LEU A 218 1.89 17.80 18.78
N LEU A 219 1.47 16.70 18.15
CA LEU A 219 0.10 16.20 18.22
C LEU A 219 -0.07 15.13 19.31
N SER A 220 0.95 14.28 19.48
CA SER A 220 0.98 13.28 20.56
C SER A 220 2.39 12.75 20.80
N ASP A 221 2.74 12.57 22.08
CA ASP A 221 3.98 11.96 22.55
C ASP A 221 3.87 10.47 22.87
N ARG A 222 2.72 9.88 22.56
CA ARG A 222 2.41 8.47 22.84
C ARG A 222 3.31 7.53 22.04
N THR A 223 3.75 6.44 22.67
CA THR A 223 4.56 5.37 22.07
C THR A 223 3.75 4.32 21.33
N ASN A 224 2.44 4.22 21.61
CA ASN A 224 1.53 3.27 20.99
C ASN A 224 0.75 3.88 19.80
N ILE A 225 1.42 4.67 18.99
CA ILE A 225 0.91 5.16 17.71
C ILE A 225 1.67 4.46 16.58
N ILE A 226 0.94 3.89 15.63
CA ILE A 226 1.49 3.23 14.45
C ILE A 226 1.01 3.96 13.23
N ILE A 227 1.94 4.46 12.42
CA ILE A 227 1.65 5.21 11.20
C ILE A 227 1.90 4.30 10.00
N MET A 228 0.84 4.02 9.24
CA MET A 228 0.88 3.27 7.99
C MET A 228 0.82 4.23 6.81
N ALA A 229 1.89 4.36 6.04
CA ALA A 229 1.93 5.19 4.85
C ALA A 229 1.61 4.36 3.60
N ASP A 230 0.53 4.69 2.90
CA ASP A 230 0.25 4.12 1.58
C ASP A 230 0.99 4.90 0.50
N GLU A 231 1.41 4.21 -0.55
CA GLU A 231 2.28 4.73 -1.63
C GLU A 231 3.52 5.45 -1.06
N ALA A 232 4.19 4.79 -0.12
CA ALA A 232 5.30 5.35 0.68
C ALA A 232 6.42 5.99 -0.17
N HIS A 233 6.58 5.57 -1.43
CA HIS A 233 7.54 6.16 -2.36
C HIS A 233 7.15 7.58 -2.80
N ARG A 234 5.86 7.94 -2.82
CA ARG A 234 5.38 9.25 -3.28
C ARG A 234 5.50 10.32 -2.21
N SER A 235 5.39 9.95 -0.95
CA SER A 235 5.55 10.88 0.18
C SER A 235 6.94 11.51 0.25
N GLN A 236 7.86 11.09 -0.62
CA GLN A 236 9.25 11.52 -0.65
C GLN A 236 9.56 12.55 -1.75
N TYR A 237 8.80 12.60 -2.86
CA TYR A 237 9.21 13.31 -4.07
C TYR A 237 9.32 14.83 -3.97
N ASP A 238 8.52 15.48 -3.13
CA ASP A 238 8.56 16.96 -3.02
C ASP A 238 9.02 17.49 -1.64
N MET A 239 9.26 16.60 -0.65
CA MET A 239 9.43 17.05 0.73
C MET A 239 10.32 16.12 1.59
N LEU A 240 11.40 15.60 1.04
CA LEU A 240 12.25 14.61 1.71
C LEU A 240 12.75 15.01 3.09
N ASP A 241 13.05 16.28 3.29
CA ASP A 241 13.34 16.82 4.62
C ASP A 241 12.06 17.25 5.38
N GLY A 242 10.90 17.29 4.67
CA GLY A 242 9.68 17.87 5.21
C GLY A 242 8.72 16.85 5.82
N PHE A 243 8.22 15.87 5.05
CA PHE A 243 7.07 15.06 5.52
C PHE A 243 7.42 14.08 6.64
N ALA A 244 8.47 13.29 6.48
CA ALA A 244 8.94 12.40 7.53
C ALA A 244 9.38 13.18 8.77
N ALA A 245 10.02 14.34 8.58
CA ALA A 245 10.39 15.25 9.66
C ALA A 245 9.13 15.83 10.35
N HIS A 246 8.13 16.28 9.59
CA HIS A 246 6.88 16.79 10.16
C HIS A 246 6.06 15.72 10.90
N LEU A 247 6.03 14.46 10.42
CA LEU A 247 5.43 13.38 11.17
C LEU A 247 6.22 13.08 12.46
N ASN A 248 7.55 13.11 12.40
CA ASN A 248 8.39 12.96 13.58
C ASN A 248 8.18 14.10 14.59
N ASP A 249 8.03 15.33 14.12
CA ASP A 249 7.70 16.48 15.00
C ASP A 249 6.33 16.30 15.64
N ALA A 250 5.33 15.85 14.85
CA ALA A 250 3.96 15.63 15.33
C ALA A 250 3.83 14.40 16.25
N PHE A 251 4.62 13.35 16.00
CA PHE A 251 4.57 12.06 16.69
C PHE A 251 5.99 11.52 16.96
N PRO A 252 6.75 12.10 17.87
CA PRO A 252 8.17 11.78 18.07
C PRO A 252 8.42 10.33 18.53
N ASN A 253 7.43 9.66 19.07
CA ASN A 253 7.50 8.30 19.59
C ASN A 253 6.66 7.28 18.80
N ALA A 254 6.12 7.67 17.65
CA ALA A 254 5.36 6.74 16.80
C ALA A 254 6.27 5.78 16.04
N SER A 255 5.72 4.63 15.66
CA SER A 255 6.38 3.65 14.79
C SER A 255 5.79 3.73 13.37
N PHE A 256 6.64 3.54 12.36
CA PHE A 256 6.30 3.79 10.95
C PHE A 256 6.43 2.52 10.12
N ILE A 257 5.44 2.28 9.26
CA ILE A 257 5.47 1.21 8.26
C ILE A 257 5.03 1.76 6.90
N GLY A 258 5.79 1.44 5.84
CA GLY A 258 5.52 1.86 4.49
C GLY A 258 4.90 0.75 3.63
N PHE A 259 3.91 1.09 2.82
CA PHE A 259 3.33 0.23 1.78
C PHE A 259 3.59 0.87 0.42
N THR A 260 4.15 0.11 -0.52
CA THR A 260 4.45 0.64 -1.86
C THR A 260 4.39 -0.44 -2.92
N GLY A 261 4.06 -0.06 -4.15
CA GLY A 261 4.18 -0.93 -5.32
C GLY A 261 5.53 -0.79 -6.03
N THR A 262 6.24 0.31 -5.78
CA THR A 262 7.48 0.69 -6.46
C THR A 262 8.42 1.39 -5.49
N PRO A 263 9.16 0.66 -4.65
CA PRO A 263 10.14 1.29 -3.77
C PRO A 263 11.22 2.00 -4.61
N ILE A 264 11.64 3.14 -4.16
CA ILE A 264 12.68 3.93 -4.80
C ILE A 264 13.94 3.84 -3.96
N SER A 265 15.05 3.58 -4.63
CA SER A 265 16.39 3.66 -4.06
C SER A 265 17.24 4.46 -5.04
N PHE A 266 17.33 5.77 -4.83
CA PHE A 266 18.28 6.67 -5.48
C PHE A 266 19.21 7.25 -4.42
N GLU A 267 20.39 7.74 -4.82
CA GLU A 267 21.45 8.21 -3.91
C GLU A 267 20.99 9.18 -2.81
N ASP A 268 19.92 9.96 -3.07
CA ASP A 268 19.39 10.95 -2.12
C ASP A 268 18.01 10.58 -1.54
N ILE A 269 17.40 9.45 -1.95
CA ILE A 269 16.01 9.11 -1.62
C ILE A 269 15.91 7.62 -1.34
N ASP A 270 15.76 7.26 -0.07
CA ASP A 270 15.65 5.87 0.35
C ASP A 270 14.39 5.65 1.20
N THR A 271 13.41 4.91 0.62
CA THR A 271 12.21 4.50 1.34
C THR A 271 12.56 3.72 2.61
N ARG A 272 13.63 2.92 2.55
CA ARG A 272 14.13 2.15 3.70
C ARG A 272 14.74 3.05 4.78
N GLY A 273 15.34 4.16 4.38
CA GLY A 273 15.87 5.17 5.30
C GLY A 273 14.80 5.73 6.23
N VAL A 274 13.56 5.85 5.76
CA VAL A 274 12.42 6.37 6.53
C VAL A 274 11.70 5.27 7.32
N PHE A 275 11.37 4.16 6.67
CA PHE A 275 10.48 3.13 7.22
C PHE A 275 11.20 1.90 7.78
N GLY A 276 12.46 1.68 7.42
CA GLY A 276 13.22 0.47 7.72
C GLY A 276 13.28 -0.51 6.55
N ASP A 277 13.90 -1.67 6.76
CA ASP A 277 14.14 -2.68 5.74
C ASP A 277 12.84 -3.30 5.19
N ASP A 278 12.94 -3.93 4.03
CA ASP A 278 11.83 -4.65 3.42
C ASP A 278 11.42 -5.84 4.32
N ILE A 279 10.14 -5.87 4.68
CA ILE A 279 9.53 -6.97 5.44
C ILE A 279 9.04 -8.06 4.49
N SER A 280 8.44 -7.64 3.37
CA SER A 280 7.83 -8.54 2.41
C SER A 280 7.94 -7.96 1.00
N ILE A 281 8.33 -8.81 0.05
CA ILE A 281 8.45 -8.46 -1.35
C ILE A 281 7.53 -9.38 -2.17
N TYR A 282 6.50 -8.80 -2.76
CA TYR A 282 5.64 -9.45 -3.73
C TYR A 282 5.63 -8.62 -5.00
N ASP A 283 6.64 -8.86 -5.83
CA ASP A 283 6.93 -8.11 -7.04
C ASP A 283 5.98 -8.46 -8.21
N LEU A 284 6.16 -7.78 -9.32
CA LEU A 284 5.34 -8.00 -10.52
C LEU A 284 5.51 -9.43 -11.07
N LYS A 285 6.72 -10.00 -10.99
CA LYS A 285 7.02 -11.35 -11.50
C LYS A 285 6.20 -12.38 -10.73
N LYS A 286 6.29 -12.38 -9.40
CA LYS A 286 5.50 -13.28 -8.54
C LYS A 286 3.99 -13.10 -8.73
N SER A 287 3.56 -11.85 -8.88
CA SER A 287 2.15 -11.53 -9.08
C SER A 287 1.59 -12.06 -10.42
N ILE A 288 2.40 -12.06 -11.47
CA ILE A 288 2.06 -12.65 -12.78
C ILE A 288 2.05 -14.18 -12.70
N GLU A 289 3.06 -14.78 -12.07
CA GLU A 289 3.13 -16.23 -11.85
C GLU A 289 1.92 -16.78 -11.07
N ASP A 290 1.42 -16.00 -10.13
CA ASP A 290 0.23 -16.34 -9.35
C ASP A 290 -1.10 -16.01 -10.05
N ASN A 291 -1.05 -15.40 -11.25
CA ASN A 291 -2.21 -14.86 -11.97
C ASN A 291 -3.01 -13.81 -11.16
N SER A 292 -2.35 -13.11 -10.26
CA SER A 292 -2.91 -12.01 -9.49
C SER A 292 -2.97 -10.71 -10.29
N THR A 293 -2.02 -10.54 -11.22
CA THR A 293 -1.98 -9.42 -12.18
C THR A 293 -1.80 -9.95 -13.59
N VAL A 294 -2.22 -9.15 -14.56
CA VAL A 294 -2.07 -9.49 -15.98
C VAL A 294 -0.67 -9.12 -16.49
N ASN A 295 -0.20 -9.85 -17.51
CA ASN A 295 1.03 -9.48 -18.20
C ASN A 295 0.91 -8.11 -18.85
N LEU A 296 1.94 -7.28 -18.69
CA LEU A 296 2.06 -6.01 -19.38
C LEU A 296 2.79 -6.21 -20.70
N TYR A 297 2.13 -5.90 -21.78
CA TYR A 297 2.73 -5.87 -23.12
C TYR A 297 2.91 -4.41 -23.53
N TYR A 298 4.15 -4.04 -23.86
CA TYR A 298 4.45 -2.70 -24.36
C TYR A 298 4.47 -2.73 -25.89
N ASP A 299 3.52 -2.04 -26.52
CA ASP A 299 3.59 -1.72 -27.93
C ASP A 299 4.20 -0.33 -28.08
N LYS A 300 5.49 -0.28 -28.43
CA LYS A 300 6.24 0.95 -28.63
C LYS A 300 5.92 1.53 -30.01
N GLN A 301 4.86 2.35 -30.08
CA GLN A 301 4.58 3.12 -31.30
C GLN A 301 5.39 4.42 -31.27
N VAL A 302 6.50 4.41 -31.99
CA VAL A 302 7.29 5.61 -32.24
C VAL A 302 6.58 6.39 -33.36
N ARG A 303 5.85 7.45 -33.00
CA ARG A 303 5.38 8.42 -33.98
C ARG A 303 6.47 9.47 -34.18
N GLN A 304 7.00 9.56 -35.39
CA GLN A 304 7.81 10.71 -35.77
C GLN A 304 6.90 11.94 -35.78
N LEU A 305 7.13 12.83 -34.84
CA LEU A 305 6.53 14.17 -34.89
C LEU A 305 7.28 14.96 -35.94
N VAL A 306 6.74 14.97 -37.16
CA VAL A 306 7.19 15.89 -38.21
C VAL A 306 6.62 17.26 -37.91
N THR A 307 7.44 18.13 -37.36
CA THR A 307 7.05 19.56 -37.24
C THR A 307 6.96 20.14 -38.67
N LYS A 308 5.77 20.66 -39.00
CA LYS A 308 5.54 21.31 -40.31
C LYS A 308 6.37 22.57 -40.51
N ASN A 309 6.97 23.11 -39.46
CA ASN A 309 7.81 24.32 -39.50
C ASN A 309 9.23 23.95 -39.06
N ALA A 310 10.23 24.45 -39.73
CA ALA A 310 11.63 24.28 -39.38
C ALA A 310 11.88 24.78 -37.95
N ALA A 311 12.78 24.10 -37.19
CA ALA A 311 13.12 24.45 -35.80
C ALA A 311 13.44 25.95 -35.64
N GLU A 312 14.08 26.55 -36.63
CA GLU A 312 14.41 28.00 -36.67
C GLU A 312 13.18 28.92 -36.61
N THR A 313 12.03 28.52 -37.17
CA THR A 313 10.79 29.30 -37.14
C THR A 313 10.11 29.24 -35.77
N ILE A 314 10.28 28.11 -35.07
CA ILE A 314 9.73 27.87 -33.73
C ILE A 314 10.55 28.61 -32.67
N ASP A 315 11.90 28.61 -32.81
CA ASP A 315 12.79 29.36 -31.92
C ASP A 315 12.59 30.87 -32.06
N ALA A 316 12.43 31.40 -33.27
CA ALA A 316 12.11 32.81 -33.54
C ALA A 316 10.75 33.23 -32.94
N ALA A 317 9.72 32.36 -33.05
CA ALA A 317 8.42 32.59 -32.44
C ALA A 317 8.46 32.57 -30.90
N PHE A 318 9.30 31.74 -30.32
CA PHE A 318 9.53 31.67 -28.88
C PHE A 318 10.27 32.92 -28.36
N GLU A 319 11.31 33.37 -29.07
CA GLU A 319 12.02 34.60 -28.72
C GLU A 319 11.09 35.81 -28.79
N ALA A 320 10.31 35.94 -29.85
CA ALA A 320 9.32 37.03 -30.00
C ALA A 320 8.24 37.02 -28.90
N ALA A 321 7.81 35.85 -28.47
CA ALA A 321 6.80 35.70 -27.40
C ALA A 321 7.35 36.01 -26.00
N THR A 322 8.68 35.93 -25.78
CA THR A 322 9.32 36.17 -24.49
C THR A 322 10.04 37.52 -24.37
N GLU A 323 10.03 38.32 -25.45
CA GLU A 323 10.77 39.61 -25.54
C GLU A 323 10.25 40.69 -24.57
N SER A 324 9.01 40.55 -24.10
CA SER A 324 8.37 41.50 -23.18
C SER A 324 8.27 41.04 -21.72
N GLU A 325 8.83 39.86 -21.37
CA GLU A 325 8.71 39.31 -20.03
C GLU A 325 9.94 39.55 -19.15
N GLU A 326 9.74 39.57 -17.82
CA GLU A 326 10.84 39.73 -16.85
C GLU A 326 11.91 38.63 -16.99
N VAL A 327 13.19 38.96 -16.83
CA VAL A 327 14.35 38.11 -17.06
C VAL A 327 14.25 36.76 -16.34
N ALA A 328 13.67 36.70 -15.15
CA ALA A 328 13.48 35.46 -14.39
C ALA A 328 12.45 34.51 -15.00
N VAL A 329 11.42 35.06 -15.67
CA VAL A 329 10.37 34.28 -16.36
C VAL A 329 10.93 33.74 -17.66
N THR A 330 11.66 34.56 -18.39
CA THR A 330 12.35 34.20 -19.65
C THR A 330 13.36 33.08 -19.44
N GLU A 331 14.16 33.13 -18.37
CA GLU A 331 15.10 32.05 -18.05
C GLU A 331 14.40 30.71 -17.71
N ARG A 332 13.30 30.74 -16.97
CA ARG A 332 12.49 29.54 -16.70
C ARG A 332 11.87 28.97 -17.98
N ALA A 333 11.38 29.83 -18.86
CA ALA A 333 10.83 29.44 -20.14
C ALA A 333 11.91 28.82 -21.05
N LYS A 334 13.12 29.41 -21.11
CA LYS A 334 14.28 28.88 -21.83
C LYS A 334 14.71 27.50 -21.34
N ARG A 335 14.76 27.27 -20.03
CA ARG A 335 15.07 25.94 -19.46
C ARG A 335 14.02 24.88 -19.77
N ARG A 336 12.74 25.25 -19.78
CA ARG A 336 11.64 24.36 -20.21
C ARG A 336 11.73 24.06 -21.70
N TRP A 337 12.01 25.03 -22.51
CA TRP A 337 12.16 24.90 -23.96
C TRP A 337 13.34 24.01 -24.33
N SER A 338 14.52 24.22 -23.72
CA SER A 338 15.70 23.38 -23.93
C SER A 338 15.43 21.90 -23.56
N ARG A 339 14.63 21.62 -22.51
CA ARG A 339 14.21 20.27 -22.18
C ARG A 339 13.25 19.67 -23.21
N LEU A 340 12.35 20.46 -23.76
CA LEU A 340 11.46 20.02 -24.84
C LEU A 340 12.22 19.79 -26.15
N GLN A 341 13.18 20.62 -26.50
CA GLN A 341 14.05 20.43 -27.65
C GLN A 341 14.91 19.17 -27.52
N SER A 342 15.53 18.94 -26.38
CA SER A 342 16.29 17.69 -26.16
C SER A 342 15.38 16.46 -26.22
N CYS A 343 14.13 16.54 -25.78
CA CYS A 343 13.17 15.44 -25.91
C CYS A 343 12.74 15.21 -27.37
N LEU A 344 12.66 16.25 -28.19
CA LEU A 344 12.32 16.18 -29.62
C LEU A 344 13.52 15.71 -30.48
N LEU A 345 14.75 16.07 -30.12
CA LEU A 345 15.98 15.67 -30.82
C LEU A 345 16.40 14.22 -30.52
N TYR A 346 16.09 13.69 -29.32
CA TYR A 346 16.38 12.30 -28.96
C TYR A 346 15.43 11.27 -29.62
N THR A 347 14.42 11.71 -30.33
CA THR A 347 13.49 10.83 -31.08
C THR A 347 13.78 10.77 -32.56
N SER A 348 14.90 11.32 -33.01
CA SER A 348 15.27 11.41 -34.44
C SER A 348 16.48 10.56 -34.87
N ASP A 349 16.97 9.62 -34.01
CA ASP A 349 17.95 8.60 -34.39
C ASP A 349 17.39 7.20 -34.32
#